data_4cb1870ebef5974e1b22bbfc878e6011
#
_entry.id   4cb1870ebef5974e1b22bbfc878e6011
#
_cell.length_a   1.000
_cell.length_b   1.000
_cell.length_c   1.000
_cell.angle_alpha   90.00
_cell.angle_beta   90.00
_cell.angle_gamma   90.00
#
_symmetry.space_group_name_H-M   'P 1'
#
loop_
_entity.id
_entity.type
_entity.pdbx_description
1 polymer ?
#
loop_
_entity_poly.entity_id
_entity_poly.type
_entity_poly.pdbx_seq_one_letter_code
_entity_poly.pdbx_strand_id
1 'polypeptide(L)'
;MSRRAMLLSALAAPAAWALPPRMLQFPRDFGSHPDLRTEWWYITGHAQAGARDFGFQLTFFRSRVAATQAMRSDFAARQLIFAHAAITDLEGRKLWHDERIARAGFGVASAAEEDTDVRLRNWTLKRDASGYTAKLPAEGFGLDLRFSPAQPVLLQGKDGLSRKGPDAEQASYYYSEPQLATQGRLTLQGRAFDVQGKAWLDHEWSEAYLHPDAAGWDWIGMNLDDGGALMAFRIRRRDGSAQWFGGSLRSADGTLRVFGPDELRFDAESTWTSPRTRAAYPTRWRIQTPAGVFRVQALLDDQELDSRGSTGAVYWEGLSDLQDASGRRVGRGYLEMTGYAQALRL
;
A
#
# COMPACT_ATOMS: atom_id res chain seq x y z
N MET A 1 -46.43 7.02 -41.17
CA MET A 1 -45.38 6.12 -40.64
C MET A 1 -44.16 6.96 -40.33
N SER A 2 -43.98 7.37 -39.07
CA SER A 2 -42.87 8.23 -38.64
C SER A 2 -41.77 7.36 -37.99
N ARG A 3 -40.61 7.31 -38.62
CA ARG A 3 -39.41 6.64 -38.06
C ARG A 3 -38.72 7.59 -37.06
N ARG A 4 -38.88 7.32 -35.76
CA ARG A 4 -38.07 7.96 -34.71
C ARG A 4 -36.68 7.35 -34.78
N ALA A 5 -35.69 8.13 -35.19
CA ALA A 5 -34.31 7.81 -35.06
C ALA A 5 -33.91 8.03 -33.58
N MET A 6 -33.54 6.96 -32.90
CA MET A 6 -32.99 6.98 -31.55
C MET A 6 -31.48 7.29 -31.68
N LEU A 7 -31.08 8.52 -31.34
CA LEU A 7 -29.70 8.89 -31.24
C LEU A 7 -29.14 8.24 -29.96
N LEU A 8 -28.38 7.18 -30.11
CA LEU A 8 -27.50 6.65 -29.06
C LEU A 8 -26.29 7.59 -28.91
N SER A 9 -26.33 8.48 -27.93
CA SER A 9 -25.15 9.21 -27.51
C SER A 9 -24.23 8.24 -26.80
N ALA A 10 -23.21 7.75 -27.48
CA ALA A 10 -22.08 7.07 -26.85
C ALA A 10 -21.36 8.12 -25.98
N LEU A 11 -21.51 8.04 -24.68
CA LEU A 11 -20.66 8.73 -23.73
C LEU A 11 -19.24 8.15 -23.87
N ALA A 12 -18.39 8.83 -24.62
CA ALA A 12 -16.96 8.53 -24.63
C ALA A 12 -16.42 8.74 -23.21
N ALA A 13 -15.96 7.68 -22.58
CA ALA A 13 -15.18 7.81 -21.36
C ALA A 13 -13.97 8.71 -21.67
N PRO A 14 -13.62 9.67 -20.81
CA PRO A 14 -12.44 10.49 -21.02
C PRO A 14 -11.23 9.57 -21.12
N ALA A 15 -10.42 9.75 -22.18
CA ALA A 15 -9.17 9.03 -22.32
C ALA A 15 -8.30 9.36 -21.11
N ALA A 16 -7.83 8.33 -20.41
CA ALA A 16 -6.85 8.52 -19.35
C ALA A 16 -5.56 9.04 -20.00
N TRP A 17 -5.06 10.17 -19.51
CA TRP A 17 -3.82 10.76 -20.02
C TRP A 17 -2.65 10.12 -19.27
N ALA A 18 -1.59 9.77 -20.02
CA ALA A 18 -0.35 9.31 -19.42
C ALA A 18 0.20 10.36 -18.45
N LEU A 19 0.63 9.91 -17.26
CA LEU A 19 1.27 10.80 -16.30
C LEU A 19 2.59 11.32 -16.90
N PRO A 20 2.79 12.65 -16.99
CA PRO A 20 4.03 13.20 -17.52
C PRO A 20 5.20 12.91 -16.57
N PRO A 21 6.41 12.60 -17.08
CA PRO A 21 7.60 12.59 -16.24
C PRO A 21 7.78 13.95 -15.58
N ARG A 22 8.02 13.95 -14.25
CA ARG A 22 8.34 15.15 -13.48
C ARG A 22 9.30 14.79 -12.34
N MET A 23 10.05 15.77 -11.87
CA MET A 23 10.80 15.65 -10.63
C MET A 23 9.84 15.84 -9.46
N LEU A 24 9.86 14.93 -8.49
CA LEU A 24 9.14 15.07 -7.24
C LEU A 24 9.79 16.17 -6.39
N GLN A 25 8.97 17.01 -5.78
CA GLN A 25 9.42 18.18 -5.00
C GLN A 25 8.99 18.03 -3.54
N PHE A 26 9.96 17.88 -2.66
CA PHE A 26 9.71 17.79 -1.23
C PHE A 26 9.93 19.14 -0.54
N PRO A 27 9.06 19.54 0.42
CA PRO A 27 8.03 18.72 1.11
C PRO A 27 6.69 18.59 0.39
N ARG A 28 6.41 19.34 -0.71
CA ARG A 28 5.10 19.36 -1.38
C ARG A 28 4.59 17.95 -1.73
N ASP A 29 5.43 17.09 -2.27
CA ASP A 29 5.02 15.75 -2.69
C ASP A 29 4.99 14.72 -1.53
N PHE A 30 5.17 15.15 -0.26
CA PHE A 30 4.69 14.40 0.90
C PHE A 30 3.20 14.61 1.14
N GLY A 31 2.64 15.74 0.68
CA GLY A 31 1.24 16.09 0.80
C GLY A 31 0.34 15.45 -0.25
N SER A 32 -0.94 15.77 -0.22
CA SER A 32 -1.92 15.15 -1.10
C SER A 32 -1.96 15.77 -2.51
N HIS A 33 -2.43 14.99 -3.48
CA HIS A 33 -2.54 15.33 -4.91
C HIS A 33 -4.01 15.22 -5.36
N PRO A 34 -4.91 16.13 -4.91
CA PRO A 34 -6.35 16.00 -5.09
C PRO A 34 -6.83 16.02 -6.53
N ASP A 35 -6.00 16.50 -7.46
CA ASP A 35 -6.30 16.53 -8.90
C ASP A 35 -6.25 15.13 -9.53
N LEU A 36 -5.52 14.19 -8.94
CA LEU A 36 -5.46 12.82 -9.41
C LEU A 36 -6.51 11.93 -8.72
N ARG A 37 -6.85 10.83 -9.38
CA ARG A 37 -7.98 9.99 -8.99
C ARG A 37 -7.74 9.27 -7.67
N THR A 38 -6.59 8.63 -7.50
CA THR A 38 -6.28 7.72 -6.40
C THR A 38 -4.94 8.06 -5.77
N GLU A 39 -4.85 7.96 -4.44
CA GLU A 39 -3.63 8.22 -3.68
C GLU A 39 -3.67 7.46 -2.37
N TRP A 40 -2.50 7.03 -1.86
CA TRP A 40 -2.38 6.44 -0.54
C TRP A 40 -1.04 6.70 0.13
N TRP A 41 -1.08 6.81 1.44
CA TRP A 41 0.03 6.74 2.37
C TRP A 41 -0.08 5.43 3.12
N TYR A 42 0.84 4.53 2.89
CA TYR A 42 0.84 3.17 3.39
C TYR A 42 2.08 2.95 4.26
N ILE A 43 1.91 2.62 5.53
CA ILE A 43 3.00 2.32 6.43
C ILE A 43 2.81 0.92 6.99
N THR A 44 3.81 0.07 6.80
CA THR A 44 3.88 -1.26 7.38
C THR A 44 5.18 -1.46 8.12
N GLY A 45 5.18 -2.36 9.10
CA GLY A 45 6.39 -2.61 9.85
C GLY A 45 6.26 -3.72 10.87
N HIS A 46 7.36 -3.94 11.54
CA HIS A 46 7.43 -4.82 12.70
C HIS A 46 7.92 -4.06 13.91
N ALA A 47 7.46 -4.46 15.09
CA ALA A 47 7.87 -3.87 16.35
C ALA A 47 7.90 -4.92 17.46
N GLN A 48 8.74 -4.69 18.46
CA GLN A 48 8.97 -5.59 19.60
C GLN A 48 8.70 -4.89 20.91
N ALA A 49 8.07 -5.62 21.85
CA ALA A 49 7.94 -5.27 23.25
C ALA A 49 8.57 -6.39 24.10
N GLY A 50 9.82 -6.23 24.48
CA GLY A 50 10.60 -7.33 25.06
C GLY A 50 10.76 -8.48 24.07
N ALA A 51 10.30 -9.67 24.44
CA ALA A 51 10.36 -10.86 23.58
C ALA A 51 9.14 -11.00 22.62
N ARG A 52 8.13 -10.12 22.72
CA ARG A 52 6.91 -10.22 21.92
C ARG A 52 7.04 -9.43 20.63
N ASP A 53 6.81 -10.11 19.51
CA ASP A 53 6.86 -9.56 18.16
C ASP A 53 5.45 -9.21 17.64
N PHE A 54 5.36 -8.05 16.99
CA PHE A 54 4.16 -7.57 16.32
C PHE A 54 4.46 -7.15 14.89
N GLY A 55 3.51 -7.41 13.99
CA GLY A 55 3.39 -6.66 12.76
C GLY A 55 2.37 -5.53 12.91
N PHE A 56 2.50 -4.50 12.14
CA PHE A 56 1.49 -3.44 12.06
C PHE A 56 1.38 -2.89 10.64
N GLN A 57 0.19 -2.43 10.32
CA GLN A 57 -0.14 -1.76 9.06
C GLN A 57 -1.08 -0.61 9.35
N LEU A 58 -0.87 0.51 8.67
CA LEU A 58 -1.81 1.60 8.58
C LEU A 58 -1.76 2.19 7.17
N THR A 59 -2.94 2.45 6.60
CA THR A 59 -3.03 3.08 5.28
C THR A 59 -4.10 4.14 5.31
N PHE A 60 -3.76 5.32 4.82
CA PHE A 60 -4.73 6.35 4.48
C PHE A 60 -4.82 6.44 2.96
N PHE A 61 -6.03 6.45 2.46
CA PHE A 61 -6.34 6.57 1.04
C PHE A 61 -7.13 7.84 0.78
N ARG A 62 -6.91 8.44 -0.37
CA ARG A 62 -7.74 9.50 -0.93
C ARG A 62 -8.24 9.09 -2.31
N SER A 63 -9.50 9.33 -2.57
CA SER A 63 -10.09 9.10 -3.89
C SER A 63 -10.89 10.31 -4.35
N ARG A 64 -10.64 10.79 -5.57
CA ARG A 64 -11.41 11.83 -6.24
C ARG A 64 -12.66 11.23 -6.87
N VAL A 65 -13.83 11.70 -6.45
CA VAL A 65 -15.13 11.22 -6.95
C VAL A 65 -15.52 11.98 -8.20
N ALA A 66 -15.25 11.44 -9.38
CA ALA A 66 -15.47 12.13 -10.66
C ALA A 66 -16.91 12.63 -10.83
N ALA A 67 -17.91 11.84 -10.43
CA ALA A 67 -19.33 12.16 -10.58
C ALA A 67 -19.79 13.39 -9.81
N THR A 68 -19.07 13.83 -8.79
CA THR A 68 -19.47 14.94 -7.92
C THR A 68 -18.64 16.21 -8.11
N GLN A 69 -17.60 16.19 -8.95
CA GLN A 69 -16.72 17.35 -9.14
C GLN A 69 -17.44 18.59 -9.61
N ALA A 70 -18.40 18.45 -10.53
CA ALA A 70 -19.19 19.56 -11.08
C ALA A 70 -20.35 20.02 -10.16
N MET A 71 -20.63 19.34 -9.06
CA MET A 71 -21.71 19.70 -8.15
C MET A 71 -21.37 20.98 -7.39
N ARG A 72 -22.33 21.92 -7.32
CA ARG A 72 -22.18 23.20 -6.59
C ARG A 72 -22.42 23.09 -5.09
N SER A 73 -23.03 22.00 -4.64
CA SER A 73 -23.34 21.77 -3.23
C SER A 73 -22.09 21.62 -2.39
N ASP A 74 -22.01 22.27 -1.25
CA ASP A 74 -20.97 22.08 -0.24
C ASP A 74 -21.01 20.65 0.36
N PHE A 75 -22.16 19.98 0.21
CA PHE A 75 -22.33 18.59 0.61
C PHE A 75 -21.85 17.57 -0.43
N ALA A 76 -21.37 18.00 -1.61
CA ALA A 76 -20.83 17.09 -2.61
C ALA A 76 -19.57 16.37 -2.07
N ALA A 77 -19.56 15.06 -2.15
CA ALA A 77 -18.40 14.24 -1.77
C ALA A 77 -17.37 14.27 -2.89
N ARG A 78 -16.63 15.38 -3.07
CA ARG A 78 -15.62 15.52 -4.13
C ARG A 78 -14.39 14.67 -3.88
N GLN A 79 -14.02 14.49 -2.62
CA GLN A 79 -12.93 13.63 -2.17
C GLN A 79 -13.44 12.71 -1.07
N LEU A 80 -13.05 11.44 -1.14
CA LEU A 80 -13.22 10.46 -0.06
C LEU A 80 -11.88 10.20 0.59
N ILE A 81 -11.88 10.12 1.91
CA ILE A 81 -10.74 9.65 2.70
C ILE A 81 -11.20 8.36 3.36
N PHE A 82 -10.44 7.30 3.20
CA PHE A 82 -10.65 6.06 3.92
C PHE A 82 -9.31 5.55 4.48
N ALA A 83 -9.37 4.76 5.51
CA ALA A 83 -8.17 4.29 6.18
C ALA A 83 -8.37 2.92 6.77
N HIS A 84 -7.30 2.14 6.77
CA HIS A 84 -7.20 0.83 7.38
C HIS A 84 -6.12 0.85 8.46
N ALA A 85 -6.31 0.09 9.51
CA ALA A 85 -5.33 -0.14 10.56
C ALA A 85 -5.34 -1.62 10.94
N ALA A 86 -4.16 -2.21 11.14
CA ALA A 86 -4.07 -3.58 11.60
C ALA A 86 -2.85 -3.79 12.52
N ILE A 87 -2.99 -4.77 13.42
CA ILE A 87 -1.90 -5.33 14.22
C ILE A 87 -1.89 -6.84 14.04
N THR A 88 -0.77 -7.39 13.61
CA THR A 88 -0.49 -8.83 13.63
C THR A 88 0.15 -9.18 14.97
N ASP A 89 -0.58 -9.84 15.83
CA ASP A 89 -0.06 -10.40 17.09
C ASP A 89 0.47 -11.82 16.83
N LEU A 90 1.79 -11.96 16.70
CA LEU A 90 2.40 -13.26 16.36
C LEU A 90 2.25 -14.27 17.50
N GLU A 91 2.36 -13.85 18.77
CA GLU A 91 2.18 -14.73 19.93
C GLU A 91 0.73 -15.17 20.07
N GLY A 92 -0.21 -14.23 19.95
CA GLY A 92 -1.66 -14.51 19.96
C GLY A 92 -2.19 -15.13 18.67
N ARG A 93 -1.34 -15.28 17.61
CA ARG A 93 -1.67 -15.80 16.27
C ARG A 93 -2.94 -15.16 15.69
N LYS A 94 -3.02 -13.84 15.79
CA LYS A 94 -4.23 -13.10 15.41
C LYS A 94 -3.91 -11.80 14.71
N LEU A 95 -4.66 -11.52 13.64
CA LEU A 95 -4.76 -10.21 13.02
C LEU A 95 -5.91 -9.43 13.67
N TRP A 96 -5.63 -8.22 14.14
CA TRP A 96 -6.59 -7.21 14.57
C TRP A 96 -6.68 -6.17 13.48
N HIS A 97 -7.88 -5.78 13.09
CA HIS A 97 -8.07 -4.87 11.97
C HIS A 97 -9.34 -4.03 12.16
N ASP A 98 -9.27 -2.78 11.71
CA ASP A 98 -10.38 -1.82 11.67
C ASP A 98 -10.27 -0.97 10.41
N GLU A 99 -11.40 -0.45 9.91
CA GLU A 99 -11.47 0.38 8.73
C GLU A 99 -12.41 1.57 8.92
N ARG A 100 -12.15 2.66 8.22
CA ARG A 100 -12.98 3.86 8.26
C ARG A 100 -13.08 4.51 6.90
N ILE A 101 -14.20 5.19 6.65
CA ILE A 101 -14.43 6.01 5.47
C ILE A 101 -15.23 7.26 5.84
N ALA A 102 -14.88 8.38 5.21
CA ALA A 102 -15.70 9.59 5.21
C ALA A 102 -15.40 10.43 3.96
N ARG A 103 -16.36 11.29 3.59
CA ARG A 103 -16.06 12.38 2.66
C ARG A 103 -15.17 13.41 3.31
N ALA A 104 -14.28 14.03 2.54
CA ALA A 104 -13.46 15.14 3.02
C ALA A 104 -14.33 16.37 3.33
N GLY A 105 -13.87 17.16 4.30
CA GLY A 105 -14.54 18.39 4.75
C GLY A 105 -15.25 18.27 6.10
N PHE A 106 -15.86 19.37 6.55
CA PHE A 106 -16.63 19.49 7.79
C PHE A 106 -15.89 19.09 9.07
N GLY A 107 -14.55 19.16 9.05
CA GLY A 107 -13.72 18.72 10.19
C GLY A 107 -13.70 17.20 10.42
N VAL A 108 -14.32 16.40 9.52
CA VAL A 108 -14.41 14.95 9.65
C VAL A 108 -13.22 14.25 9.02
N ALA A 109 -12.83 14.65 7.79
CA ALA A 109 -11.71 14.11 7.09
C ALA A 109 -11.02 15.17 6.23
N SER A 110 -9.69 15.09 6.13
CA SER A 110 -8.85 15.99 5.33
C SER A 110 -7.53 15.34 4.96
N ALA A 111 -6.92 15.80 3.88
CA ALA A 111 -5.53 15.53 3.52
C ALA A 111 -4.92 16.84 3.02
N ALA A 112 -3.90 17.34 3.69
CA ALA A 112 -3.21 18.58 3.34
C ALA A 112 -2.37 18.41 2.08
N GLU A 113 -2.17 19.49 1.31
CA GLU A 113 -1.40 19.44 0.07
C GLU A 113 0.08 19.79 0.26
N GLU A 114 0.43 20.52 1.30
CA GLU A 114 1.77 21.06 1.53
C GLU A 114 2.74 20.02 2.11
N ASP A 115 2.22 19.11 2.92
CA ASP A 115 2.97 18.02 3.58
C ASP A 115 1.97 16.96 4.06
N THR A 116 2.45 15.80 4.53
CA THR A 116 1.57 14.77 5.09
C THR A 116 0.88 15.28 6.35
N ASP A 117 -0.39 15.58 6.27
CA ASP A 117 -1.31 15.81 7.39
C ASP A 117 -2.67 15.26 6.97
N VAL A 118 -2.88 13.95 7.23
CA VAL A 118 -4.10 13.24 6.87
C VAL A 118 -4.88 12.90 8.13
N ARG A 119 -6.16 13.23 8.09
CA ARG A 119 -7.08 13.03 9.20
C ARG A 119 -8.36 12.34 8.73
N LEU A 120 -8.79 11.37 9.51
CA LEU A 120 -10.08 10.72 9.36
C LEU A 120 -10.71 10.50 10.75
N ARG A 121 -11.63 11.41 11.15
CA ARG A 121 -12.17 11.47 12.52
C ARG A 121 -11.05 11.65 13.56
N ASN A 122 -10.82 10.66 14.42
CA ASN A 122 -9.74 10.63 15.42
C ASN A 122 -8.53 9.78 14.99
N TRP A 123 -8.48 9.32 13.74
CA TRP A 123 -7.30 8.72 13.13
C TRP A 123 -6.48 9.79 12.41
N THR A 124 -5.18 9.79 12.62
CA THR A 124 -4.29 10.80 12.04
C THR A 124 -2.96 10.18 11.60
N LEU A 125 -2.44 10.69 10.51
CA LEU A 125 -1.05 10.53 10.08
C LEU A 125 -0.51 11.92 9.77
N LYS A 126 0.53 12.33 10.49
CA LYS A 126 1.12 13.66 10.34
C LYS A 126 2.63 13.58 10.25
N ARG A 127 3.22 14.35 9.34
CA ARG A 127 4.65 14.54 9.20
C ARG A 127 5.10 15.86 9.82
N ASP A 128 6.31 15.88 10.39
CA ASP A 128 7.06 17.05 10.82
C ASP A 128 8.55 16.88 10.48
N ALA A 129 9.38 17.82 10.85
CA ALA A 129 10.82 17.76 10.58
C ALA A 129 11.53 16.51 11.14
N SER A 130 10.93 15.80 12.08
CA SER A 130 11.49 14.60 12.75
C SER A 130 10.93 13.27 12.21
N GLY A 131 9.99 13.33 11.25
CA GLY A 131 9.35 12.18 10.62
C GLY A 131 7.84 12.17 10.79
N TYR A 132 7.26 11.00 10.93
CA TYR A 132 5.80 10.81 10.96
C TYR A 132 5.31 10.42 12.35
N THR A 133 4.11 10.83 12.67
CA THR A 133 3.35 10.39 13.85
C THR A 133 1.99 9.87 13.40
N ALA A 134 1.62 8.66 13.84
CA ALA A 134 0.33 8.06 13.56
C ALA A 134 -0.41 7.74 14.86
N LYS A 135 -1.69 8.14 14.93
CA LYS A 135 -2.59 7.81 16.03
C LYS A 135 -3.87 7.23 15.48
N LEU A 136 -4.09 5.94 15.74
CA LEU A 136 -5.23 5.20 15.24
C LEU A 136 -5.85 4.36 16.37
N PRO A 137 -6.64 5.01 17.27
CA PRO A 137 -7.43 4.24 18.24
C PRO A 137 -8.55 3.50 17.52
N ALA A 138 -8.55 2.17 17.63
CA ALA A 138 -9.48 1.26 16.99
C ALA A 138 -10.24 0.41 18.02
N GLU A 139 -11.23 -0.35 17.58
CA GLU A 139 -11.97 -1.24 18.47
C GLU A 139 -11.11 -2.46 18.85
N GLY A 140 -10.83 -2.60 20.13
CA GLY A 140 -10.02 -3.69 20.68
C GLY A 140 -8.52 -3.56 20.48
N PHE A 141 -8.04 -2.55 19.73
CA PHE A 141 -6.61 -2.26 19.55
C PHE A 141 -6.34 -0.79 19.26
N GLY A 142 -5.07 -0.41 19.22
CA GLY A 142 -4.67 0.96 18.84
C GLY A 142 -3.20 1.07 18.52
N LEU A 143 -2.89 2.02 17.66
CA LEU A 143 -1.52 2.41 17.30
C LEU A 143 -1.29 3.87 17.70
N ASP A 144 -0.21 4.13 18.43
CA ASP A 144 0.34 5.48 18.70
C ASP A 144 1.85 5.38 18.44
N LEU A 145 2.24 5.61 17.20
CA LEU A 145 3.57 5.31 16.68
C LEU A 145 4.22 6.54 16.09
N ARG A 146 5.54 6.63 16.24
CA ARG A 146 6.43 7.59 15.60
C ARG A 146 7.38 6.86 14.67
N PHE A 147 7.60 7.42 13.48
CA PHE A 147 8.47 6.89 12.44
C PHE A 147 9.50 7.95 12.08
N SER A 148 10.78 7.66 12.32
CA SER A 148 11.86 8.59 12.02
C SER A 148 12.64 8.09 10.80
N PRO A 149 12.76 8.89 9.73
CA PRO A 149 13.56 8.54 8.55
C PRO A 149 15.02 8.32 8.93
N ALA A 150 15.56 7.17 8.55
CA ALA A 150 16.96 6.82 8.73
C ALA A 150 17.78 6.96 7.43
N GLN A 151 17.09 7.13 6.32
CA GLN A 151 17.68 7.16 4.99
C GLN A 151 16.91 8.15 4.10
N PRO A 152 17.50 8.62 2.97
CA PRO A 152 16.79 9.45 2.01
C PRO A 152 15.59 8.74 1.39
N VAL A 153 14.63 9.51 0.92
CA VAL A 153 13.51 9.04 0.09
C VAL A 153 14.01 8.15 -1.05
N LEU A 154 13.32 7.06 -1.31
CA LEU A 154 13.59 6.13 -2.39
C LEU A 154 12.56 6.34 -3.51
N LEU A 155 12.96 6.97 -4.61
CA LEU A 155 12.10 7.15 -5.77
C LEU A 155 11.94 5.82 -6.52
N GLN A 156 10.69 5.36 -6.70
CA GLN A 156 10.41 4.11 -7.37
C GLN A 156 10.27 4.28 -8.90
N GLY A 157 10.62 3.24 -9.64
CA GLY A 157 10.61 3.30 -11.10
C GLY A 157 11.67 4.27 -11.66
N LYS A 158 11.32 5.01 -12.70
CA LYS A 158 12.21 6.01 -13.28
C LYS A 158 11.95 7.38 -12.62
N ASP A 159 12.84 7.78 -11.70
CA ASP A 159 12.77 9.07 -11.00
C ASP A 159 11.43 9.35 -10.31
N GLY A 160 10.80 8.30 -9.75
CA GLY A 160 9.49 8.38 -9.09
C GLY A 160 8.30 8.14 -10.01
N LEU A 161 8.48 7.91 -11.31
CA LEU A 161 7.44 7.47 -12.23
C LEU A 161 7.49 5.94 -12.37
N SER A 162 6.56 5.24 -11.72
CA SER A 162 6.47 3.77 -11.68
C SER A 162 5.41 3.26 -12.64
N ARG A 163 5.83 2.48 -13.64
CA ARG A 163 4.91 1.82 -14.58
C ARG A 163 4.20 0.64 -13.90
N LYS A 164 2.90 0.49 -14.21
CA LYS A 164 2.03 -0.56 -13.68
C LYS A 164 1.44 -1.46 -14.78
N GLY A 165 1.84 -1.23 -16.01
CA GLY A 165 1.37 -1.98 -17.15
C GLY A 165 2.05 -1.58 -18.45
N PRO A 166 1.67 -2.24 -19.57
CA PRO A 166 2.27 -1.99 -20.89
C PRO A 166 1.92 -0.61 -21.45
N ASP A 167 0.74 -0.05 -21.11
CA ASP A 167 0.31 1.24 -21.63
C ASP A 167 0.85 2.39 -20.76
N ALA A 168 1.14 3.54 -21.40
CA ALA A 168 1.76 4.68 -20.74
C ALA A 168 0.90 5.28 -19.62
N GLU A 169 -0.42 5.14 -19.74
CA GLU A 169 -1.42 5.59 -18.78
C GLU A 169 -1.35 4.83 -17.45
N GLN A 170 -0.91 3.56 -17.50
CA GLN A 170 -0.79 2.71 -16.31
C GLN A 170 0.51 3.02 -15.58
N ALA A 171 0.49 4.08 -14.84
CA ALA A 171 1.62 4.56 -14.06
C ALA A 171 1.16 5.33 -12.83
N SER A 172 2.06 5.47 -11.88
CA SER A 172 1.88 6.28 -10.68
C SER A 172 3.14 7.11 -10.44
N TYR A 173 2.99 8.23 -9.74
CA TYR A 173 4.11 8.81 -9.02
C TYR A 173 4.23 8.04 -7.71
N TYR A 174 5.43 7.61 -7.36
CA TYR A 174 5.65 6.68 -6.28
C TYR A 174 7.02 6.88 -5.64
N TYR A 175 7.01 7.08 -4.33
CA TYR A 175 8.23 7.01 -3.53
C TYR A 175 8.02 6.14 -2.30
N SER A 176 9.11 5.63 -1.76
CA SER A 176 9.14 4.89 -0.50
C SER A 176 10.09 5.54 0.50
N GLU A 177 9.83 5.33 1.78
CA GLU A 177 10.78 5.58 2.85
C GLU A 177 10.98 4.27 3.64
N PRO A 178 11.96 3.45 3.24
CA PRO A 178 12.30 2.23 3.97
C PRO A 178 13.14 2.53 5.20
N GLN A 179 13.33 1.51 6.07
CA GLN A 179 14.18 1.58 7.26
C GLN A 179 13.76 2.66 8.27
N LEU A 180 12.48 3.08 8.26
CA LEU A 180 11.97 4.03 9.25
C LEU A 180 12.14 3.46 10.66
N ALA A 181 12.92 4.14 11.51
CA ALA A 181 13.03 3.78 12.92
C ALA A 181 11.66 4.03 13.58
N THR A 182 11.10 3.00 14.18
CA THR A 182 9.74 3.00 14.73
C THR A 182 9.80 2.88 16.24
N GLN A 183 9.03 3.71 16.93
CA GLN A 183 8.84 3.62 18.39
C GLN A 183 7.46 4.14 18.77
N GLY A 184 6.97 3.72 19.93
CA GLY A 184 5.70 4.19 20.45
C GLY A 184 4.97 3.11 21.22
N ARG A 185 3.65 3.10 21.06
CA ARG A 185 2.77 2.21 21.82
C ARG A 185 1.76 1.52 20.93
N LEU A 186 1.67 0.20 21.08
CA LEU A 186 0.55 -0.61 20.61
C LEU A 186 -0.36 -0.94 21.79
N THR A 187 -1.66 -0.96 21.56
CA THR A 187 -2.64 -1.38 22.55
C THR A 187 -3.43 -2.56 22.00
N LEU A 188 -3.56 -3.63 22.78
CA LEU A 188 -4.40 -4.78 22.47
C LEU A 188 -5.28 -5.13 23.66
N GLN A 189 -6.60 -5.13 23.47
CA GLN A 189 -7.59 -5.45 24.52
C GLN A 189 -7.34 -4.67 25.82
N GLY A 190 -7.02 -3.38 25.71
CA GLY A 190 -6.73 -2.51 26.86
C GLY A 190 -5.32 -2.65 27.46
N ARG A 191 -4.51 -3.63 27.01
CA ARG A 191 -3.12 -3.77 27.43
C ARG A 191 -2.22 -2.98 26.50
N ALA A 192 -1.37 -2.12 27.08
CA ALA A 192 -0.39 -1.32 26.35
C ALA A 192 0.96 -2.04 26.26
N PHE A 193 1.63 -1.86 25.11
CA PHE A 193 2.96 -2.37 24.81
C PHE A 193 3.80 -1.22 24.28
N ASP A 194 4.81 -0.79 25.01
CA ASP A 194 5.80 0.14 24.48
C ASP A 194 6.73 -0.64 23.55
N VAL A 195 6.83 -0.18 22.30
CA VAL A 195 7.45 -0.93 21.21
C VAL A 195 8.53 -0.12 20.51
N GLN A 196 9.48 -0.85 19.91
CA GLN A 196 10.46 -0.32 18.94
C GLN A 196 10.61 -1.31 17.79
N GLY A 197 10.97 -0.77 16.63
CA GLY A 197 11.10 -1.60 15.43
C GLY A 197 11.48 -0.81 14.19
N LYS A 198 11.08 -1.34 13.05
CA LYS A 198 11.30 -0.73 11.74
C LYS A 198 10.03 -0.73 10.92
N ALA A 199 9.85 0.32 10.11
CA ALA A 199 8.76 0.43 9.18
C ALA A 199 9.25 0.73 7.76
N TRP A 200 8.33 0.57 6.83
CA TRP A 200 8.37 0.97 5.44
C TRP A 200 7.19 1.88 5.18
N LEU A 201 7.40 3.00 4.49
CA LEU A 201 6.33 3.86 4.00
C LEU A 201 6.35 3.86 2.48
N ASP A 202 5.16 3.75 1.88
CA ASP A 202 4.88 4.07 0.49
C ASP A 202 3.90 5.24 0.40
N HIS A 203 4.21 6.20 -0.47
CA HIS A 203 3.26 7.20 -0.92
C HIS A 203 3.17 7.13 -2.44
N GLU A 204 1.95 6.96 -2.92
CA GLU A 204 1.72 6.70 -4.33
C GLU A 204 0.41 7.35 -4.79
N TRP A 205 0.43 7.98 -5.97
CA TRP A 205 -0.76 8.63 -6.54
C TRP A 205 -0.82 8.48 -8.05
N SER A 206 -2.05 8.32 -8.59
CA SER A 206 -2.28 8.01 -10.00
C SER A 206 -3.66 8.47 -10.47
N GLU A 207 -3.78 8.73 -11.78
CA GLU A 207 -5.06 8.87 -12.46
C GLU A 207 -5.59 7.51 -12.97
N ALA A 208 -4.70 6.62 -13.45
CA ALA A 208 -5.05 5.31 -13.98
C ALA A 208 -4.00 4.28 -13.53
N TYR A 209 -4.30 3.57 -12.45
CA TYR A 209 -3.34 2.67 -11.82
C TYR A 209 -3.27 1.30 -12.52
N LEU A 210 -4.41 0.69 -12.78
CA LEU A 210 -4.51 -0.67 -13.31
C LEU A 210 -5.14 -0.71 -14.71
N HIS A 211 -4.66 -1.64 -15.53
CA HIS A 211 -5.34 -2.01 -16.75
C HIS A 211 -6.70 -2.67 -16.45
N PRO A 212 -7.73 -2.50 -17.30
CA PRO A 212 -9.05 -3.11 -17.08
C PRO A 212 -9.06 -4.64 -16.92
N ASP A 213 -8.07 -5.34 -17.52
CA ASP A 213 -7.93 -6.79 -17.39
C ASP A 213 -7.16 -7.23 -16.13
N ALA A 214 -6.59 -6.28 -15.39
CA ALA A 214 -5.91 -6.61 -14.14
C ALA A 214 -6.91 -7.05 -13.07
N ALA A 215 -6.55 -8.08 -12.32
CA ALA A 215 -7.32 -8.54 -11.17
C ALA A 215 -6.85 -7.90 -9.86
N GLY A 216 -5.55 -7.58 -9.76
CA GLY A 216 -4.89 -7.05 -8.57
C GLY A 216 -3.39 -7.21 -8.68
N TRP A 217 -2.72 -7.12 -7.53
CA TRP A 217 -1.26 -7.24 -7.45
C TRP A 217 -0.80 -8.13 -6.31
N ASP A 218 0.46 -8.54 -6.41
CA ASP A 218 1.28 -9.06 -5.32
C ASP A 218 2.44 -8.08 -5.15
N TRP A 219 2.67 -7.59 -3.94
CA TRP A 219 3.69 -6.61 -3.62
C TRP A 219 4.47 -7.02 -2.39
N ILE A 220 5.75 -6.72 -2.36
CA ILE A 220 6.60 -6.82 -1.18
C ILE A 220 7.38 -5.53 -0.94
N GLY A 221 7.49 -5.12 0.33
CA GLY A 221 8.42 -4.11 0.80
C GLY A 221 9.20 -4.65 1.98
N MET A 222 10.51 -4.84 1.79
CA MET A 222 11.39 -5.53 2.73
C MET A 222 12.52 -4.61 3.19
N ASN A 223 12.58 -4.37 4.51
CA ASN A 223 13.75 -3.80 5.14
C ASN A 223 14.80 -4.89 5.32
N LEU A 224 15.96 -4.73 4.67
CA LEU A 224 17.06 -5.70 4.79
C LEU A 224 17.80 -5.52 6.11
N ASP A 225 18.33 -6.62 6.65
CA ASP A 225 19.04 -6.62 7.93
C ASP A 225 20.38 -5.85 7.86
N ASP A 226 20.96 -5.71 6.65
CA ASP A 226 22.16 -4.92 6.39
C ASP A 226 21.90 -3.41 6.21
N GLY A 227 20.64 -2.98 6.26
CA GLY A 227 20.22 -1.59 6.03
C GLY A 227 19.77 -1.29 4.62
N GLY A 228 19.86 -2.25 3.70
CA GLY A 228 19.29 -2.14 2.36
C GLY A 228 17.74 -2.19 2.36
N ALA A 229 17.16 -2.10 1.18
CA ALA A 229 15.72 -2.12 0.96
C ALA A 229 15.37 -2.79 -0.37
N LEU A 230 14.46 -3.76 -0.34
CA LEU A 230 13.97 -4.46 -1.53
C LEU A 230 12.46 -4.25 -1.67
N MET A 231 12.04 -3.73 -2.81
CA MET A 231 10.63 -3.68 -3.21
C MET A 231 10.48 -4.44 -4.52
N ALA A 232 9.42 -5.22 -4.64
CA ALA A 232 9.04 -5.84 -5.90
C ALA A 232 7.53 -6.04 -5.95
N PHE A 233 6.95 -5.95 -7.16
CA PHE A 233 5.53 -6.20 -7.37
C PHE A 233 5.27 -6.91 -8.68
N ARG A 234 4.11 -7.57 -8.73
CA ARG A 234 3.52 -8.18 -9.91
C ARG A 234 2.07 -7.75 -10.04
N ILE A 235 1.69 -7.17 -11.17
CA ILE A 235 0.30 -6.97 -11.55
C ILE A 235 -0.20 -8.26 -12.21
N ARG A 236 -1.37 -8.76 -11.80
CA ARG A 236 -1.95 -10.02 -12.29
C ARG A 236 -3.20 -9.80 -13.11
N ARG A 237 -3.36 -10.60 -14.15
CA ARG A 237 -4.63 -10.78 -14.87
C ARG A 237 -5.58 -11.70 -14.09
N ARG A 238 -6.83 -11.76 -14.54
CA ARG A 238 -7.87 -12.59 -13.91
C ARG A 238 -7.58 -14.09 -13.99
N ASP A 239 -6.81 -14.54 -14.98
CA ASP A 239 -6.35 -15.93 -15.10
C ASP A 239 -5.16 -16.27 -14.20
N GLY A 240 -4.69 -15.30 -13.42
CA GLY A 240 -3.53 -15.44 -12.52
C GLY A 240 -2.19 -15.20 -13.20
N SER A 241 -2.14 -15.04 -14.53
CA SER A 241 -0.92 -14.72 -15.26
C SER A 241 -0.41 -13.32 -14.92
N ALA A 242 0.90 -13.13 -15.00
CA ALA A 242 1.49 -11.81 -14.81
C ALA A 242 1.18 -10.91 -16.01
N GLN A 243 0.82 -9.67 -15.73
CA GLN A 243 0.65 -8.63 -16.74
C GLN A 243 1.87 -7.69 -16.75
N TRP A 244 2.40 -7.38 -15.57
CA TRP A 244 3.51 -6.46 -15.41
C TRP A 244 4.28 -6.79 -14.14
N PHE A 245 5.57 -6.45 -14.13
CA PHE A 245 6.41 -6.49 -12.95
C PHE A 245 7.14 -5.15 -12.79
N GLY A 246 7.56 -4.86 -11.59
CA GLY A 246 8.46 -3.78 -11.28
C GLY A 246 9.07 -3.95 -9.90
N GLY A 247 10.15 -3.25 -9.65
CA GLY A 247 10.80 -3.30 -8.34
C GLY A 247 12.08 -2.51 -8.29
N SER A 248 12.71 -2.51 -7.13
CA SER A 248 14.00 -1.88 -6.89
C SER A 248 14.71 -2.51 -5.71
N LEU A 249 16.03 -2.49 -5.75
CA LEU A 249 16.90 -2.76 -4.62
C LEU A 249 17.75 -1.52 -4.35
N ARG A 250 17.72 -1.01 -3.14
CA ARG A 250 18.72 -0.10 -2.61
C ARG A 250 19.62 -0.88 -1.67
N SER A 251 20.91 -0.98 -2.03
CA SER A 251 21.92 -1.61 -1.20
C SER A 251 22.24 -0.78 0.04
N ALA A 252 22.92 -1.35 1.03
CA ALA A 252 23.31 -0.67 2.26
C ALA A 252 24.19 0.58 2.04
N ASP A 253 24.95 0.62 0.94
CA ASP A 253 25.79 1.76 0.53
C ASP A 253 25.00 2.87 -0.20
N GLY A 254 23.67 2.70 -0.37
CA GLY A 254 22.79 3.63 -1.05
C GLY A 254 22.67 3.43 -2.56
N THR A 255 23.40 2.50 -3.16
CA THR A 255 23.31 2.19 -4.59
C THR A 255 21.91 1.67 -4.93
N LEU A 256 21.23 2.35 -5.87
CA LEU A 256 19.90 1.98 -6.33
C LEU A 256 19.95 1.22 -7.66
N ARG A 257 19.28 0.08 -7.69
CA ARG A 257 18.97 -0.66 -8.92
C ARG A 257 17.47 -0.78 -9.10
N VAL A 258 16.95 -0.26 -10.19
CA VAL A 258 15.54 -0.43 -10.59
C VAL A 258 15.44 -1.65 -11.50
N PHE A 259 14.40 -2.46 -11.32
CA PHE A 259 14.15 -3.68 -12.07
C PHE A 259 13.08 -3.46 -13.14
N GLY A 260 13.37 -3.91 -14.33
CA GLY A 260 12.42 -3.92 -15.45
C GLY A 260 11.39 -5.05 -15.37
N PRO A 261 10.35 -4.98 -16.22
CA PRO A 261 9.25 -5.97 -16.18
C PRO A 261 9.68 -7.40 -16.55
N ASP A 262 10.77 -7.57 -17.31
CA ASP A 262 11.27 -8.88 -17.73
C ASP A 262 12.35 -9.44 -16.79
N GLU A 263 12.75 -8.68 -15.76
CA GLU A 263 13.82 -9.03 -14.84
C GLU A 263 13.34 -9.72 -13.54
N LEU A 264 12.02 -9.80 -13.35
CA LEU A 264 11.41 -10.33 -12.14
C LEU A 264 10.56 -11.56 -12.42
N ARG A 265 10.56 -12.49 -11.46
CA ARG A 265 9.67 -13.63 -11.47
C ARG A 265 9.18 -13.96 -10.07
N PHE A 266 7.88 -14.22 -9.94
CA PHE A 266 7.19 -14.62 -8.72
C PHE A 266 6.64 -16.02 -8.90
N ASP A 267 7.19 -16.99 -8.18
CA ASP A 267 6.74 -18.39 -8.15
C ASP A 267 6.14 -18.68 -6.76
N ALA A 268 4.86 -19.05 -6.70
CA ALA A 268 4.21 -19.46 -5.46
C ALA A 268 4.73 -20.85 -5.03
N GLU A 269 5.17 -20.97 -3.76
CA GLU A 269 5.67 -22.24 -3.20
C GLU A 269 4.64 -22.92 -2.29
N SER A 270 3.83 -22.13 -1.56
CA SER A 270 2.71 -22.67 -0.77
C SER A 270 1.55 -21.67 -0.71
N THR A 271 0.37 -22.20 -0.49
CA THR A 271 -0.88 -21.43 -0.50
C THR A 271 -1.70 -21.73 0.75
N TRP A 272 -2.23 -20.68 1.37
CA TRP A 272 -3.23 -20.75 2.42
C TRP A 272 -4.60 -20.39 1.85
N THR A 273 -5.63 -21.17 2.20
CA THR A 273 -7.01 -20.89 1.78
C THR A 273 -7.78 -20.28 2.93
N SER A 274 -8.31 -19.08 2.72
CA SER A 274 -9.11 -18.40 3.72
C SER A 274 -10.38 -19.21 4.06
N PRO A 275 -10.65 -19.48 5.32
CA PRO A 275 -11.92 -20.11 5.73
C PRO A 275 -13.12 -19.17 5.53
N ARG A 276 -12.89 -17.84 5.47
CA ARG A 276 -13.94 -16.81 5.35
C ARG A 276 -14.39 -16.60 3.92
N THR A 277 -13.44 -16.38 3.01
CA THR A 277 -13.71 -16.01 1.61
C THR A 277 -13.51 -17.15 0.62
N ARG A 278 -12.79 -18.19 1.03
CA ARG A 278 -12.32 -19.30 0.19
C ARG A 278 -11.27 -18.86 -0.84
N ALA A 279 -10.79 -17.64 -0.75
CA ALA A 279 -9.66 -17.18 -1.57
C ALA A 279 -8.39 -17.92 -1.17
N ALA A 280 -7.58 -18.25 -2.18
CA ALA A 280 -6.33 -19.00 -2.00
C ALA A 280 -5.14 -18.03 -2.16
N TYR A 281 -4.49 -17.70 -1.07
CA TYR A 281 -3.38 -16.76 -1.01
C TYR A 281 -2.04 -17.48 -0.93
N PRO A 282 -1.11 -17.25 -1.86
CA PRO A 282 0.25 -17.78 -1.72
C PRO A 282 0.99 -17.09 -0.56
N THR A 283 1.15 -17.77 0.56
CA THR A 283 1.83 -17.23 1.76
C THR A 283 3.32 -17.52 1.80
N ARG A 284 3.83 -18.23 0.77
CA ARG A 284 5.26 -18.41 0.52
C ARG A 284 5.56 -18.23 -0.97
N TRP A 285 6.55 -17.39 -1.24
CA TRP A 285 6.97 -17.06 -2.59
C TRP A 285 8.47 -17.30 -2.80
N ARG A 286 8.84 -17.76 -3.98
CA ARG A 286 10.19 -17.65 -4.52
C ARG A 286 10.20 -16.49 -5.51
N ILE A 287 11.01 -15.48 -5.24
CA ILE A 287 11.14 -14.28 -6.07
C ILE A 287 12.54 -14.23 -6.65
N GLN A 288 12.61 -14.23 -7.98
CA GLN A 288 13.86 -14.05 -8.71
C GLN A 288 13.97 -12.58 -9.11
N THR A 289 15.14 -12.01 -8.85
CA THR A 289 15.49 -10.63 -9.19
C THR A 289 16.89 -10.58 -9.76
N PRO A 290 17.30 -9.51 -10.42
CA PRO A 290 18.69 -9.33 -10.84
C PRO A 290 19.71 -9.28 -9.69
N ALA A 291 19.23 -9.06 -8.45
CA ALA A 291 20.08 -9.06 -7.26
C ALA A 291 20.20 -10.44 -6.59
N GLY A 292 19.44 -11.41 -7.05
CA GLY A 292 19.45 -12.77 -6.50
C GLY A 292 18.06 -13.39 -6.41
N VAL A 293 18.04 -14.58 -5.82
CA VAL A 293 16.81 -15.34 -5.55
C VAL A 293 16.50 -15.24 -4.07
N PHE A 294 15.28 -14.82 -3.76
CA PHE A 294 14.78 -14.68 -2.40
C PHE A 294 13.56 -15.55 -2.18
N ARG A 295 13.32 -15.93 -0.92
CA ARG A 295 12.03 -16.43 -0.46
C ARG A 295 11.36 -15.45 0.47
N VAL A 296 10.08 -15.23 0.24
CA VAL A 296 9.21 -14.48 1.15
C VAL A 296 8.35 -15.49 1.89
N GLN A 297 8.35 -15.43 3.20
CA GLN A 297 7.60 -16.33 4.07
C GLN A 297 6.73 -15.53 5.02
N ALA A 298 5.42 -15.62 4.89
CA ALA A 298 4.49 -15.08 5.88
C ALA A 298 4.74 -15.68 7.27
N LEU A 299 4.70 -14.84 8.30
CA LEU A 299 4.88 -15.29 9.69
C LEU A 299 3.57 -15.78 10.33
N LEU A 300 2.45 -15.42 9.73
CA LEU A 300 1.12 -15.90 10.05
C LEU A 300 0.34 -16.02 8.75
N ASP A 301 -0.35 -17.15 8.53
CA ASP A 301 -1.10 -17.36 7.28
C ASP A 301 -2.42 -16.55 7.26
N ASP A 302 -3.17 -16.51 8.37
CA ASP A 302 -4.43 -15.76 8.47
C ASP A 302 -4.20 -14.27 8.73
N GLN A 303 -3.85 -13.56 7.66
CA GLN A 303 -3.72 -12.10 7.63
C GLN A 303 -4.62 -11.49 6.54
N GLU A 304 -5.78 -12.10 6.28
CA GLU A 304 -6.79 -11.57 5.38
C GLU A 304 -7.57 -10.44 6.04
N LEU A 305 -7.70 -9.30 5.35
CA LEU A 305 -8.45 -8.12 5.77
C LEU A 305 -9.75 -8.01 4.96
N ASP A 306 -10.87 -7.99 5.64
CA ASP A 306 -12.16 -7.69 5.04
C ASP A 306 -12.44 -6.19 5.15
N SER A 307 -12.18 -5.46 4.06
CA SER A 307 -12.34 -4.02 3.95
C SER A 307 -13.50 -3.64 3.01
N ARG A 308 -14.53 -4.49 2.96
CA ARG A 308 -15.71 -4.23 2.13
C ARG A 308 -16.55 -3.06 2.59
N GLY A 309 -16.43 -2.67 3.87
CA GLY A 309 -17.13 -1.51 4.43
C GLY A 309 -16.55 -0.15 3.96
N SER A 310 -15.29 -0.12 3.53
CA SER A 310 -14.62 1.10 3.05
C SER A 310 -14.27 1.05 1.57
N THR A 311 -13.42 0.09 1.17
CA THR A 311 -12.93 -0.02 -0.21
C THR A 311 -13.76 -0.97 -1.09
N GLY A 312 -14.65 -1.75 -0.49
CA GLY A 312 -15.38 -2.83 -1.18
C GLY A 312 -14.50 -4.06 -1.47
N ALA A 313 -13.29 -4.13 -0.96
CA ALA A 313 -12.32 -5.17 -1.25
C ALA A 313 -12.04 -6.09 -0.05
N VAL A 314 -11.62 -7.30 -0.36
CA VAL A 314 -10.93 -8.20 0.58
C VAL A 314 -9.55 -8.45 0.04
N TYR A 315 -8.53 -8.31 0.87
CA TYR A 315 -7.14 -8.50 0.49
C TYR A 315 -6.36 -9.17 1.64
N TRP A 316 -5.18 -9.65 1.33
CA TRP A 316 -4.29 -10.26 2.30
C TRP A 316 -3.04 -9.40 2.44
N GLU A 317 -2.65 -9.13 3.68
CA GLU A 317 -1.51 -8.27 3.95
C GLU A 317 -0.83 -8.69 5.24
N GLY A 318 0.43 -9.07 5.18
CA GLY A 318 1.03 -9.72 6.31
C GLY A 318 2.53 -9.56 6.49
N LEU A 319 2.89 -9.51 7.78
CA LEU A 319 4.28 -9.53 8.21
C LEU A 319 4.97 -10.80 7.70
N SER A 320 6.10 -10.61 7.03
CA SER A 320 6.82 -11.67 6.33
C SER A 320 8.33 -11.52 6.51
N ASP A 321 9.03 -12.64 6.57
CA ASP A 321 10.48 -12.70 6.50
C ASP A 321 10.95 -12.86 5.05
N LEU A 322 12.07 -12.22 4.73
CA LEU A 322 12.81 -12.42 3.50
C LEU A 322 14.02 -13.30 3.78
N GLN A 323 14.19 -14.37 3.01
CA GLN A 323 15.29 -15.31 3.09
C GLN A 323 16.11 -15.31 1.80
N ASP A 324 17.41 -15.50 1.90
CA ASP A 324 18.29 -15.71 0.76
C ASP A 324 18.17 -17.15 0.22
N ALA A 325 18.93 -17.48 -0.84
CA ALA A 325 18.92 -18.80 -1.46
C ALA A 325 19.37 -19.93 -0.52
N SER A 326 20.09 -19.61 0.56
CA SER A 326 20.51 -20.58 1.58
C SER A 326 19.43 -20.84 2.64
N GLY A 327 18.35 -20.06 2.64
CA GLY A 327 17.28 -20.09 3.64
C GLY A 327 17.57 -19.23 4.88
N ARG A 328 18.66 -18.45 4.89
CA ARG A 328 18.96 -17.53 5.97
C ARG A 328 18.08 -16.28 5.82
N ARG A 329 17.44 -15.83 6.91
CA ARG A 329 16.75 -14.56 6.92
C ARG A 329 17.73 -13.42 6.64
N VAL A 330 17.38 -12.55 5.71
CA VAL A 330 18.15 -11.36 5.30
C VAL A 330 17.35 -10.08 5.39
N GLY A 331 16.07 -10.16 5.78
CA GLY A 331 15.22 -8.99 5.96
C GLY A 331 13.84 -9.37 6.48
N ARG A 332 13.07 -8.35 6.83
CA ARG A 332 11.68 -8.46 7.28
C ARG A 332 10.86 -7.30 6.75
N GLY A 333 9.62 -7.54 6.40
CA GLY A 333 8.72 -6.53 5.86
C GLY A 333 7.33 -7.09 5.63
N TYR A 334 6.66 -6.60 4.61
CA TYR A 334 5.28 -7.00 4.31
C TYR A 334 5.17 -7.60 2.92
N LEU A 335 4.27 -8.57 2.83
CA LEU A 335 3.70 -9.10 1.60
C LEU A 335 2.25 -8.63 1.55
N GLU A 336 1.83 -8.07 0.41
CA GLU A 336 0.45 -7.68 0.13
C GLU A 336 -0.05 -8.40 -1.12
N MET A 337 -1.29 -8.90 -1.06
CA MET A 337 -1.94 -9.62 -2.16
C MET A 337 -3.38 -9.15 -2.31
N THR A 338 -3.67 -8.51 -3.44
CA THR A 338 -5.02 -8.01 -3.75
C THR A 338 -5.64 -8.81 -4.89
N GLY A 339 -6.97 -8.76 -5.00
CA GLY A 339 -7.67 -9.34 -6.15
C GLY A 339 -7.77 -10.87 -6.17
N TYR A 340 -7.59 -11.54 -5.03
CA TYR A 340 -7.75 -13.00 -4.89
C TYR A 340 -9.18 -13.41 -4.52
N ALA A 341 -9.82 -12.69 -3.63
CA ALA A 341 -11.22 -12.94 -3.27
C ALA A 341 -12.18 -12.43 -4.35
N GLN A 342 -11.86 -11.30 -4.94
CA GLN A 342 -12.55 -10.69 -6.09
C GLN A 342 -11.60 -9.72 -6.78
N ALA A 343 -11.77 -9.50 -8.08
CA ALA A 343 -10.96 -8.54 -8.82
C ALA A 343 -11.07 -7.13 -8.20
N LEU A 344 -9.93 -6.48 -7.98
CA LEU A 344 -9.86 -5.14 -7.43
C LEU A 344 -10.42 -4.11 -8.42
N ARG A 345 -11.14 -3.12 -7.91
CA ARG A 345 -11.64 -1.97 -8.67
C ARG A 345 -11.18 -0.69 -7.97
N LEU A 346 -10.37 0.12 -8.65
CA LEU A 346 -9.86 1.40 -8.17
C LEU A 346 -10.57 2.57 -8.83
#